data_c0f4a2bc20278ed3a0a06208afb53bfb
#
_entry.id   c0f4a2bc20278ed3a0a06208afb53bfb
#
_cell.length_a   1.000
_cell.length_b   1.000
_cell.length_c   1.000
_cell.angle_alpha   90.00
_cell.angle_beta   90.00
_cell.angle_gamma   90.00
#
_symmetry.space_group_name_H-M   'P 1'
#
loop_
_entity.id
_entity.type
_entity.pdbx_description
1 polymer ?
#
loop_
_entity_poly.entity_id
_entity_poly.type
_entity_poly.pdbx_seq_one_letter_code
_entity_poly.pdbx_strand_id
1 'polypeptide(L)'
;TVNMETFNEDPKPGRLVLPLVLIGMIATTYTFINRVTDNNNLEIQPEETQIEEVVETETTTEESTTTTTTTLPGEVISYLEEISSEKIQSIDLASKVLEANDNWDNESVTYQEAKDEFANFIEDAQQFVLTVNEPGPPNNFAGLIKSHEELKSLAQLIYEDTEELLEGLTSSDTGERRAAALDSFNNNINLFQQKIEEIVAINTSG
;
A
#
# COMPACT_ATOMS: atom_id res chain seq x y z
N THR A 1 -5.46 -30.73 -55.40
CA THR A 1 -4.88 -31.24 -54.13
C THR A 1 -4.55 -30.01 -53.30
N VAL A 2 -5.39 -29.69 -52.30
CA VAL A 2 -5.21 -28.57 -51.38
C VAL A 2 -4.55 -29.16 -50.14
N ASN A 3 -3.30 -28.79 -49.85
CA ASN A 3 -2.65 -29.08 -48.60
C ASN A 3 -3.25 -28.19 -47.51
N MET A 4 -4.00 -28.77 -46.60
CA MET A 4 -4.31 -28.19 -45.29
C MET A 4 -3.10 -28.39 -44.37
N GLU A 5 -2.29 -27.37 -44.20
CA GLU A 5 -1.35 -27.32 -43.08
C GLU A 5 -2.16 -27.11 -41.78
N THR A 6 -2.22 -28.13 -40.96
CA THR A 6 -2.75 -28.02 -39.61
C THR A 6 -1.72 -27.27 -38.79
N PHE A 7 -2.01 -26.00 -38.46
CA PHE A 7 -1.29 -25.27 -37.44
C PHE A 7 -1.49 -25.99 -36.09
N ASN A 8 -0.46 -26.69 -35.67
CA ASN A 8 -0.39 -27.25 -34.33
C ASN A 8 0.13 -26.12 -33.43
N GLU A 9 -0.78 -25.29 -32.89
CA GLU A 9 -0.44 -24.30 -31.88
C GLU A 9 -0.29 -25.04 -30.55
N ASP A 10 0.96 -25.34 -30.19
CA ASP A 10 1.27 -25.76 -28.83
C ASP A 10 0.89 -24.64 -27.86
N PRO A 11 0.08 -24.90 -26.82
CA PRO A 11 -0.31 -23.88 -25.87
C PRO A 11 0.92 -23.39 -25.12
N LYS A 12 1.29 -22.14 -25.33
CA LYS A 12 2.39 -21.48 -24.62
C LYS A 12 2.17 -21.63 -23.10
N PRO A 13 3.10 -22.23 -22.35
CA PRO A 13 2.88 -22.57 -20.93
C PRO A 13 2.58 -21.38 -20.03
N GLY A 14 2.95 -20.14 -20.44
CA GLY A 14 2.66 -18.91 -19.69
C GLY A 14 1.18 -18.52 -19.61
N ARG A 15 0.36 -18.98 -20.57
CA ARG A 15 -1.07 -18.60 -20.64
C ARG A 15 -1.95 -19.22 -19.54
N LEU A 16 -1.50 -20.32 -18.91
CA LEU A 16 -2.23 -21.01 -17.84
C LEU A 16 -1.73 -20.64 -16.43
N VAL A 17 -0.52 -20.11 -16.32
CA VAL A 17 0.08 -19.77 -15.01
C VAL A 17 -0.45 -18.43 -14.49
N LEU A 18 -0.67 -17.45 -15.36
CA LEU A 18 -1.12 -16.11 -14.97
C LEU A 18 -2.49 -16.10 -14.25
N PRO A 19 -3.56 -16.74 -14.77
CA PRO A 19 -4.85 -16.77 -14.06
C PRO A 19 -4.78 -17.55 -12.74
N LEU A 20 -3.88 -18.53 -12.62
CA LEU A 20 -3.73 -19.33 -11.40
C LEU A 20 -3.05 -18.50 -10.27
N VAL A 21 -2.07 -17.67 -10.61
CA VAL A 21 -1.42 -16.75 -9.67
C VAL A 21 -2.39 -15.66 -9.22
N LEU A 22 -3.19 -15.10 -10.14
CA LEU A 22 -4.19 -14.08 -9.82
C LEU A 22 -5.28 -14.60 -8.87
N ILE A 23 -5.76 -15.82 -9.10
CA ILE A 23 -6.72 -16.51 -8.21
C ILE A 23 -6.09 -16.77 -6.83
N GLY A 24 -4.81 -17.13 -6.79
CA GLY A 24 -4.06 -17.32 -5.54
C GLY A 24 -3.94 -16.03 -4.72
N MET A 25 -3.64 -14.89 -5.36
CA MET A 25 -3.55 -13.58 -4.69
C MET A 25 -4.91 -13.12 -4.15
N ILE A 26 -5.98 -13.25 -4.92
CA ILE A 26 -7.34 -12.90 -4.47
C ILE A 26 -7.76 -13.77 -3.28
N ALA A 27 -7.46 -15.08 -3.31
CA ALA A 27 -7.81 -15.99 -2.22
C ALA A 27 -7.04 -15.67 -0.92
N THR A 28 -5.75 -15.32 -1.01
CA THR A 28 -4.94 -14.94 0.16
C THR A 28 -5.40 -13.62 0.76
N THR A 29 -5.73 -12.63 -0.05
CA THR A 29 -6.25 -11.33 0.41
C THR A 29 -7.61 -11.50 1.08
N TYR A 30 -8.51 -12.30 0.52
CA TYR A 30 -9.83 -12.57 1.09
C TYR A 30 -9.75 -13.29 2.44
N THR A 31 -8.85 -14.27 2.58
CA THR A 31 -8.66 -14.98 3.85
C THR A 31 -8.02 -14.10 4.92
N PHE A 32 -7.17 -13.15 4.55
CA PHE A 32 -6.56 -12.20 5.48
C PHE A 32 -7.60 -11.20 6.00
N ILE A 33 -8.42 -10.63 5.11
CA ILE A 33 -9.49 -9.69 5.49
C ILE A 33 -10.50 -10.37 6.42
N ASN A 34 -10.95 -11.59 6.12
CA ASN A 34 -11.87 -12.32 7.00
C ASN A 34 -11.27 -12.64 8.37
N ARG A 35 -9.96 -12.94 8.45
CA ARG A 35 -9.30 -13.19 9.74
C ARG A 35 -9.19 -11.94 10.61
N VAL A 36 -8.99 -10.77 10.00
CA VAL A 36 -8.93 -9.49 10.73
C VAL A 36 -10.32 -9.08 11.21
N THR A 37 -11.36 -9.37 10.43
CA THR A 37 -12.75 -9.04 10.80
C THR A 37 -13.28 -9.95 11.93
N ASP A 38 -12.90 -11.23 11.94
CA ASP A 38 -13.33 -12.18 12.99
C ASP A 38 -12.67 -11.92 14.35
N ASN A 39 -11.48 -11.30 14.38
CA ASN A 39 -10.80 -10.97 15.63
C ASN A 39 -11.38 -9.73 16.35
N ASN A 40 -12.27 -8.97 15.74
CA ASN A 40 -12.90 -7.80 16.35
C ASN A 40 -14.22 -8.11 17.07
N ASN A 41 -14.65 -9.38 17.13
CA ASN A 41 -15.80 -9.82 17.93
C ASN A 41 -15.34 -10.53 19.23
N LEU A 42 -14.60 -9.80 20.07
CA LEU A 42 -14.45 -10.17 21.47
C LEU A 42 -15.70 -9.67 22.21
N GLU A 43 -16.64 -10.56 22.35
CA GLU A 43 -17.83 -10.41 23.19
C GLU A 43 -17.37 -10.22 24.64
N ILE A 44 -17.50 -8.98 25.16
CA ILE A 44 -17.28 -8.67 26.57
C ILE A 44 -18.50 -9.20 27.30
N GLN A 45 -18.37 -10.38 27.93
CA GLN A 45 -19.34 -10.84 28.92
C GLN A 45 -19.20 -9.97 30.17
N PRO A 46 -20.27 -9.38 30.68
CA PRO A 46 -20.25 -8.72 31.98
C PRO A 46 -20.20 -9.79 33.08
N GLU A 47 -19.11 -9.83 33.80
CA GLU A 47 -18.97 -10.65 35.02
C GLU A 47 -19.77 -9.98 36.14
N GLU A 48 -20.85 -10.64 36.54
CA GLU A 48 -21.73 -10.24 37.63
C GLU A 48 -21.01 -10.50 38.97
N THR A 49 -20.38 -9.48 39.56
CA THR A 49 -19.80 -9.56 40.89
C THR A 49 -20.83 -9.14 41.91
N GLN A 50 -21.20 -10.08 42.77
CA GLN A 50 -22.07 -9.92 43.94
C GLN A 50 -21.52 -8.85 44.88
N ILE A 51 -22.40 -7.93 45.26
CA ILE A 51 -22.14 -6.89 46.24
C ILE A 51 -22.34 -7.49 47.63
N GLU A 52 -21.29 -7.57 48.42
CA GLU A 52 -21.36 -7.76 49.85
C GLU A 52 -21.24 -6.38 50.51
N GLU A 53 -22.30 -6.00 51.20
CA GLU A 53 -22.48 -4.74 51.90
C GLU A 53 -21.59 -4.72 53.16
N VAL A 54 -20.60 -3.83 53.20
CA VAL A 54 -19.96 -3.41 54.45
C VAL A 54 -20.03 -1.88 54.53
N VAL A 55 -20.88 -1.42 55.43
CA VAL A 55 -20.96 -0.01 55.84
C VAL A 55 -19.78 0.30 56.74
N GLU A 56 -18.89 1.22 56.33
CA GLU A 56 -18.14 2.05 57.25
C GLU A 56 -17.81 3.41 56.61
N THR A 57 -18.24 4.41 57.33
CA THR A 57 -18.10 5.84 57.06
C THR A 57 -16.64 6.23 57.21
N GLU A 58 -16.05 6.96 56.23
CA GLU A 58 -15.31 8.20 56.49
C GLU A 58 -14.68 8.81 55.22
N THR A 59 -14.90 10.12 55.12
CA THR A 59 -14.05 11.17 54.58
C THR A 59 -13.78 11.15 53.06
N THR A 60 -14.61 11.91 52.37
CA THR A 60 -14.45 12.43 51.01
C THR A 60 -13.12 13.14 50.86
N THR A 61 -12.19 12.53 50.14
CA THR A 61 -11.16 13.27 49.38
C THR A 61 -11.53 13.09 47.93
N GLU A 62 -12.09 14.15 47.32
CA GLU A 62 -12.33 14.20 45.89
C GLU A 62 -10.97 14.21 45.18
N GLU A 63 -10.50 13.04 44.77
CA GLU A 63 -9.42 12.93 43.80
C GLU A 63 -10.04 13.22 42.42
N SER A 64 -9.91 14.50 42.05
CA SER A 64 -10.25 14.96 40.68
C SER A 64 -9.37 14.22 39.70
N THR A 65 -9.87 13.12 39.16
CA THR A 65 -9.26 12.42 38.04
C THR A 65 -9.45 13.34 36.82
N THR A 66 -8.50 14.23 36.62
CA THR A 66 -8.41 15.03 35.38
C THR A 66 -8.03 14.05 34.26
N THR A 67 -9.03 13.55 33.55
CA THR A 67 -8.79 12.84 32.27
C THR A 67 -8.24 13.87 31.30
N THR A 68 -6.91 13.96 31.21
CA THR A 68 -6.23 14.79 30.23
C THR A 68 -6.45 14.14 28.88
N THR A 69 -7.49 14.55 28.15
CA THR A 69 -7.62 14.23 26.74
C THR A 69 -6.48 14.91 26.01
N THR A 70 -5.41 14.17 25.73
CA THR A 70 -4.27 14.69 24.98
C THR A 70 -4.71 14.84 23.53
N THR A 71 -5.17 16.04 23.16
CA THR A 71 -5.46 16.38 21.78
C THR A 71 -4.13 16.46 21.03
N LEU A 72 -4.00 15.76 19.91
CA LEU A 72 -2.81 15.86 19.04
C LEU A 72 -2.54 17.31 18.65
N PRO A 73 -1.27 17.74 18.62
CA PRO A 73 -0.89 19.07 18.08
C PRO A 73 -1.41 19.23 16.65
N GLY A 74 -1.90 20.42 16.31
CA GLY A 74 -2.48 20.71 14.98
C GLY A 74 -1.50 20.42 13.84
N GLU A 75 -0.21 20.70 14.04
CA GLU A 75 0.85 20.40 13.06
C GLU A 75 1.02 18.89 12.79
N VAL A 76 0.80 18.05 13.81
CA VAL A 76 0.81 16.58 13.64
C VAL A 76 -0.42 16.14 12.86
N ILE A 77 -1.59 16.68 13.17
CA ILE A 77 -2.83 16.40 12.44
C ILE A 77 -2.66 16.71 10.96
N SER A 78 -2.17 17.93 10.64
CA SER A 78 -1.93 18.33 9.24
C SER A 78 -0.96 17.41 8.53
N TYR A 79 0.12 16.97 9.18
CA TYR A 79 1.06 16.02 8.61
C TYR A 79 0.41 14.65 8.35
N LEU A 80 -0.42 14.14 9.28
CA LEU A 80 -1.12 12.86 9.10
C LEU A 80 -2.16 12.91 7.95
N GLU A 81 -2.82 14.06 7.75
CA GLU A 81 -3.72 14.30 6.62
C GLU A 81 -2.93 14.29 5.30
N GLU A 82 -1.76 14.90 5.28
CA GLU A 82 -0.89 14.98 4.12
C GLU A 82 -0.38 13.61 3.68
N ILE A 83 0.23 12.82 4.56
CA ILE A 83 0.68 11.46 4.21
C ILE A 83 -0.49 10.54 3.85
N SER A 84 -1.69 10.79 4.37
CA SER A 84 -2.90 10.08 3.95
C SER A 84 -3.29 10.41 2.50
N SER A 85 -3.07 11.66 2.07
CA SER A 85 -3.23 12.06 0.66
C SER A 85 -2.18 11.41 -0.23
N GLU A 86 -0.93 11.31 0.22
CA GLU A 86 0.15 10.62 -0.50
C GLU A 86 -0.16 9.12 -0.68
N LYS A 87 -0.78 8.48 0.33
CA LYS A 87 -1.28 7.12 0.18
C LYS A 87 -2.27 6.98 -0.99
N ILE A 88 -3.19 7.94 -1.14
CA ILE A 88 -4.16 7.94 -2.24
C ILE A 88 -3.43 8.11 -3.58
N GLN A 89 -2.43 8.99 -3.65
CA GLN A 89 -1.62 9.17 -4.86
C GLN A 89 -0.85 7.90 -5.24
N SER A 90 -0.30 7.18 -4.26
CA SER A 90 0.38 5.91 -4.50
C SER A 90 -0.57 4.84 -5.06
N ILE A 91 -1.83 4.81 -4.63
CA ILE A 91 -2.86 3.91 -5.16
C ILE A 91 -3.20 4.25 -6.62
N ASP A 92 -3.34 5.55 -6.93
CA ASP A 92 -3.60 6.02 -8.29
C ASP A 92 -2.46 5.65 -9.24
N LEU A 93 -1.22 5.92 -8.84
CA LEU A 93 -0.02 5.54 -9.61
C LEU A 93 0.02 4.03 -9.85
N ALA A 94 -0.20 3.21 -8.80
CA ALA A 94 -0.21 1.76 -8.93
C ALA A 94 -1.29 1.26 -9.90
N SER A 95 -2.49 1.83 -9.83
CA SER A 95 -3.60 1.47 -10.72
C SER A 95 -3.25 1.74 -12.19
N LYS A 96 -2.66 2.89 -12.48
CA LYS A 96 -2.24 3.27 -13.84
C LYS A 96 -1.16 2.34 -14.38
N VAL A 97 -0.13 2.05 -13.59
CA VAL A 97 0.97 1.16 -13.99
C VAL A 97 0.46 -0.25 -14.26
N LEU A 98 -0.44 -0.78 -13.41
CA LEU A 98 -1.02 -2.11 -13.62
C LEU A 98 -1.89 -2.16 -14.87
N GLU A 99 -2.73 -1.15 -15.11
CA GLU A 99 -3.58 -1.07 -16.30
C GLU A 99 -2.74 -1.02 -17.59
N ALA A 100 -1.68 -0.21 -17.62
CA ALA A 100 -0.78 -0.14 -18.77
C ALA A 100 -0.03 -1.45 -19.02
N ASN A 101 0.42 -2.11 -17.94
CA ASN A 101 1.03 -3.43 -18.05
C ASN A 101 0.07 -4.47 -18.62
N ASP A 102 -1.18 -4.49 -18.14
CA ASP A 102 -2.22 -5.39 -18.63
C ASP A 102 -2.58 -5.11 -20.10
N ASN A 103 -2.65 -3.83 -20.50
CA ASN A 103 -2.88 -3.42 -21.87
C ASN A 103 -1.79 -3.92 -22.82
N TRP A 104 -0.54 -3.83 -22.37
CA TRP A 104 0.60 -4.37 -23.12
C TRP A 104 0.57 -5.90 -23.21
N ASP A 105 0.34 -6.60 -22.10
CA ASP A 105 0.32 -8.06 -22.05
C ASP A 105 -0.84 -8.66 -22.89
N ASN A 106 -1.95 -7.93 -22.99
CA ASN A 106 -3.11 -8.30 -23.79
C ASN A 106 -3.01 -7.85 -25.26
N GLU A 107 -1.88 -7.27 -25.69
CA GLU A 107 -1.68 -6.74 -27.03
C GLU A 107 -2.76 -5.68 -27.43
N SER A 108 -3.30 -4.96 -26.43
CA SER A 108 -4.34 -3.94 -26.62
C SER A 108 -3.78 -2.60 -27.10
N VAL A 109 -2.47 -2.39 -26.96
CA VAL A 109 -1.73 -1.19 -27.34
C VAL A 109 -0.53 -1.56 -28.19
N THR A 110 -0.07 -0.60 -29.01
CA THR A 110 1.16 -0.75 -29.79
C THR A 110 2.39 -0.59 -28.89
N TYR A 111 3.54 -1.09 -29.34
CA TYR A 111 4.81 -0.91 -28.65
C TYR A 111 5.13 0.57 -28.35
N GLN A 112 4.85 1.46 -29.33
CA GLN A 112 5.11 2.88 -29.14
C GLN A 112 4.20 3.49 -28.08
N GLU A 113 2.90 3.15 -28.09
CA GLU A 113 1.94 3.62 -27.08
C GLU A 113 2.34 3.13 -25.68
N ALA A 114 2.67 1.83 -25.53
CA ALA A 114 3.14 1.30 -24.26
C ALA A 114 4.42 2.01 -23.77
N LYS A 115 5.39 2.22 -24.68
CA LYS A 115 6.63 2.91 -24.34
C LYS A 115 6.40 4.34 -23.88
N ASP A 116 5.52 5.08 -24.56
CA ASP A 116 5.20 6.46 -24.21
C ASP A 116 4.46 6.51 -22.86
N GLU A 117 3.56 5.55 -22.59
CA GLU A 117 2.83 5.44 -21.34
C GLU A 117 3.74 5.12 -20.15
N PHE A 118 4.66 4.14 -20.30
CA PHE A 118 5.64 3.82 -19.28
C PHE A 118 6.64 4.97 -19.03
N ALA A 119 6.97 5.76 -20.05
CA ALA A 119 7.78 6.96 -19.88
C ALA A 119 7.05 8.04 -19.04
N ASN A 120 5.74 8.20 -19.22
CA ASN A 120 4.94 9.12 -18.42
C ASN A 120 4.90 8.71 -16.94
N PHE A 121 4.94 7.42 -16.61
CA PHE A 121 4.97 6.96 -15.22
C PHE A 121 6.26 7.34 -14.50
N ILE A 122 7.37 7.48 -15.21
CA ILE A 122 8.63 8.00 -14.63
C ILE A 122 8.41 9.45 -14.17
N GLU A 123 7.73 10.27 -14.98
CA GLU A 123 7.42 11.65 -14.61
C GLU A 123 6.43 11.71 -13.44
N ASP A 124 5.38 10.89 -13.45
CA ASP A 124 4.40 10.80 -12.36
C ASP A 124 5.07 10.33 -11.06
N ALA A 125 5.95 9.32 -11.11
CA ALA A 125 6.68 8.82 -9.96
C ALA A 125 7.71 9.84 -9.43
N GLN A 126 8.38 10.59 -10.32
CA GLN A 126 9.25 11.68 -9.92
C GLN A 126 8.47 12.78 -9.18
N GLN A 127 7.29 13.14 -9.68
CA GLN A 127 6.43 14.12 -9.01
C GLN A 127 5.95 13.58 -7.65
N PHE A 128 5.64 12.29 -7.56
CA PHE A 128 5.30 11.63 -6.31
C PHE A 128 6.43 11.72 -5.28
N VAL A 129 7.69 11.45 -5.68
CA VAL A 129 8.87 11.63 -4.82
C VAL A 129 8.98 13.06 -4.32
N LEU A 130 8.76 14.07 -5.18
CA LEU A 130 8.79 15.47 -4.77
C LEU A 130 7.69 15.79 -3.75
N THR A 131 6.49 15.26 -3.95
CA THR A 131 5.37 15.44 -3.01
C THR A 131 5.67 14.83 -1.64
N VAL A 132 6.23 13.61 -1.60
CA VAL A 132 6.62 12.94 -0.33
C VAL A 132 7.78 13.67 0.37
N ASN A 133 8.63 14.38 -0.36
CA ASN A 133 9.75 15.11 0.25
C ASN A 133 9.35 16.42 0.93
N GLU A 134 8.24 17.06 0.53
CA GLU A 134 7.83 18.37 1.02
C GLU A 134 6.29 18.54 1.12
N PRO A 135 5.78 19.06 2.24
CA PRO A 135 6.46 19.42 3.47
C PRO A 135 6.74 18.19 4.32
N GLY A 136 7.73 18.22 5.17
CA GLY A 136 8.07 17.12 6.07
C GLY A 136 7.30 17.16 7.40
N PRO A 137 7.53 16.21 8.29
CA PRO A 137 6.92 16.16 9.61
C PRO A 137 7.40 17.31 10.51
N PRO A 138 6.64 17.68 11.57
CA PRO A 138 7.04 18.69 12.52
C PRO A 138 8.38 18.35 13.20
N ASN A 139 9.26 19.33 13.32
CA ASN A 139 10.65 19.16 13.77
C ASN A 139 10.79 18.60 15.22
N ASN A 140 9.75 18.73 16.04
CA ASN A 140 9.80 18.31 17.44
C ASN A 140 9.44 16.82 17.66
N PHE A 141 9.11 16.08 16.61
CA PHE A 141 8.65 14.68 16.68
C PHE A 141 9.65 13.75 16.02
N ALA A 142 10.68 13.34 16.75
CA ALA A 142 11.76 12.48 16.25
C ALA A 142 11.25 11.17 15.64
N GLY A 143 10.18 10.59 16.21
CA GLY A 143 9.55 9.37 15.67
C GLY A 143 8.95 9.59 14.29
N LEU A 144 8.23 10.71 14.09
CA LEU A 144 7.66 11.07 12.79
C LEU A 144 8.75 11.36 11.75
N ILE A 145 9.82 12.07 12.16
CA ILE A 145 10.96 12.36 11.28
C ILE A 145 11.57 11.05 10.75
N LYS A 146 11.84 10.08 11.65
CA LYS A 146 12.39 8.79 11.25
C LYS A 146 11.46 8.04 10.30
N SER A 147 10.17 7.98 10.62
CA SER A 147 9.19 7.29 9.77
C SER A 147 9.01 7.97 8.40
N HIS A 148 9.13 9.29 8.35
CA HIS A 148 9.08 10.04 7.10
C HIS A 148 10.30 9.76 6.21
N GLU A 149 11.52 9.63 6.77
CA GLU A 149 12.69 9.23 5.99
C GLU A 149 12.53 7.81 5.39
N GLU A 150 11.80 6.92 6.07
CA GLU A 150 11.44 5.61 5.53
C GLU A 150 10.44 5.75 4.36
N LEU A 151 9.44 6.64 4.46
CA LEU A 151 8.52 6.94 3.35
C LEU A 151 9.25 7.52 2.14
N LYS A 152 10.17 8.46 2.34
CA LYS A 152 11.01 9.04 1.26
C LYS A 152 11.83 7.96 0.55
N SER A 153 12.41 7.05 1.32
CA SER A 153 13.18 5.93 0.75
C SER A 153 12.30 5.01 -0.08
N LEU A 154 11.08 4.72 0.37
CA LEU A 154 10.14 3.88 -0.38
C LEU A 154 9.63 4.60 -1.64
N ALA A 155 9.35 5.92 -1.57
CA ALA A 155 8.97 6.70 -2.75
C ALA A 155 10.08 6.72 -3.81
N GLN A 156 11.35 6.80 -3.37
CA GLN A 156 12.50 6.72 -4.27
C GLN A 156 12.61 5.35 -4.95
N LEU A 157 12.38 4.24 -4.21
CA LEU A 157 12.35 2.90 -4.79
C LEU A 157 11.22 2.72 -5.79
N ILE A 158 10.04 3.28 -5.52
CA ILE A 158 8.91 3.27 -6.46
C ILE A 158 9.28 3.99 -7.77
N TYR A 159 9.97 5.13 -7.68
CA TYR A 159 10.48 5.84 -8.86
C TYR A 159 11.48 4.98 -9.65
N GLU A 160 12.47 4.38 -8.98
CA GLU A 160 13.46 3.49 -9.61
C GLU A 160 12.80 2.28 -10.29
N ASP A 161 11.76 1.71 -9.69
CA ASP A 161 10.99 0.61 -10.29
C ASP A 161 10.25 1.05 -11.58
N THR A 162 9.78 2.31 -11.68
CA THR A 162 9.18 2.80 -12.94
C THR A 162 10.22 2.96 -14.06
N GLU A 163 11.45 3.34 -13.75
CA GLU A 163 12.56 3.35 -14.70
C GLU A 163 12.87 1.92 -15.18
N GLU A 164 12.95 0.96 -14.25
CA GLU A 164 13.19 -0.46 -14.58
C GLU A 164 12.04 -1.09 -15.40
N LEU A 165 10.79 -0.66 -15.18
CA LEU A 165 9.65 -1.09 -16.00
C LEU A 165 9.83 -0.68 -17.47
N LEU A 166 10.20 0.58 -17.73
CA LEU A 166 10.46 1.07 -19.10
C LEU A 166 11.68 0.37 -19.71
N GLU A 167 12.76 0.19 -18.94
CA GLU A 167 13.92 -0.55 -19.42
C GLU A 167 13.58 -2.01 -19.73
N GLY A 168 12.78 -2.67 -18.89
CA GLY A 168 12.30 -4.02 -19.12
C GLY A 168 11.41 -4.12 -20.37
N LEU A 169 10.54 -3.13 -20.63
CA LEU A 169 9.73 -3.08 -21.84
C LEU A 169 10.60 -2.95 -23.11
N THR A 170 11.68 -2.19 -23.03
CA THR A 170 12.56 -1.91 -24.17
C THR A 170 13.70 -2.94 -24.32
N SER A 171 13.87 -3.84 -23.36
CA SER A 171 14.89 -4.89 -23.40
C SER A 171 14.58 -5.94 -24.46
N SER A 172 15.61 -6.67 -24.87
CA SER A 172 15.49 -7.77 -25.83
C SER A 172 15.23 -9.13 -25.17
N ASP A 173 14.94 -9.13 -23.87
CA ASP A 173 14.62 -10.35 -23.13
C ASP A 173 13.17 -10.82 -23.40
N THR A 174 12.78 -11.89 -22.73
CA THR A 174 11.42 -12.48 -22.84
C THR A 174 10.39 -11.78 -21.95
N GLY A 175 10.68 -10.57 -21.44
CA GLY A 175 9.85 -9.80 -20.52
C GLY A 175 10.12 -10.11 -19.04
N GLU A 176 11.15 -10.89 -18.72
CA GLU A 176 11.51 -11.25 -17.34
C GLU A 176 11.91 -10.02 -16.53
N ARG A 177 12.66 -9.09 -17.12
CA ARG A 177 13.08 -7.85 -16.46
C ARG A 177 11.87 -6.97 -16.09
N ARG A 178 10.94 -6.80 -17.03
CA ARG A 178 9.72 -6.02 -16.79
C ARG A 178 8.83 -6.67 -15.71
N ALA A 179 8.69 -7.99 -15.75
CA ALA A 179 7.93 -8.73 -14.73
C ALA A 179 8.55 -8.56 -13.33
N ALA A 180 9.88 -8.67 -13.22
CA ALA A 180 10.59 -8.45 -11.95
C ALA A 180 10.45 -7.01 -11.45
N ALA A 181 10.53 -6.01 -12.34
CA ALA A 181 10.32 -4.61 -12.00
C ALA A 181 8.87 -4.35 -11.52
N LEU A 182 7.87 -4.98 -12.15
CA LEU A 182 6.47 -4.87 -11.73
C LEU A 182 6.24 -5.48 -10.34
N ASP A 183 6.85 -6.63 -10.05
CA ASP A 183 6.77 -7.26 -8.73
C ASP A 183 7.41 -6.37 -7.66
N SER A 184 8.59 -5.76 -7.96
CA SER A 184 9.27 -4.82 -7.07
C SER A 184 8.42 -3.58 -6.82
N PHE A 185 7.91 -2.96 -7.88
CA PHE A 185 7.02 -1.81 -7.82
C PHE A 185 5.81 -2.07 -6.91
N ASN A 186 5.09 -3.17 -7.14
CA ASN A 186 3.92 -3.53 -6.34
C ASN A 186 4.28 -3.76 -4.86
N ASN A 187 5.42 -4.39 -4.60
CA ASN A 187 5.90 -4.58 -3.23
C ASN A 187 6.21 -3.24 -2.55
N ASN A 188 6.92 -2.32 -3.23
CA ASN A 188 7.29 -1.02 -2.67
C ASN A 188 6.07 -0.11 -2.46
N ILE A 189 5.07 -0.13 -3.36
CA ILE A 189 3.77 0.52 -3.16
C ILE A 189 3.07 0.00 -1.90
N ASN A 190 3.01 -1.33 -1.72
CA ASN A 190 2.37 -1.93 -0.54
C ASN A 190 3.10 -1.54 0.76
N LEU A 191 4.44 -1.56 0.75
CA LEU A 191 5.23 -1.15 1.92
C LEU A 191 5.04 0.33 2.25
N PHE A 192 4.96 1.20 1.25
CA PHE A 192 4.67 2.63 1.43
C PHE A 192 3.31 2.84 2.09
N GLN A 193 2.27 2.19 1.59
CA GLN A 193 0.92 2.30 2.14
C GLN A 193 0.84 1.76 3.58
N GLN A 194 1.45 0.59 3.85
CA GLN A 194 1.52 0.02 5.18
C GLN A 194 2.25 0.93 6.17
N LYS A 195 3.33 1.58 5.72
CA LYS A 195 4.08 2.53 6.55
C LYS A 195 3.24 3.73 6.94
N ILE A 196 2.44 4.27 6.03
CA ILE A 196 1.49 5.36 6.35
C ILE A 196 0.45 4.88 7.36
N GLU A 197 -0.14 3.70 7.16
CA GLU A 197 -1.11 3.13 8.10
C GLU A 197 -0.51 2.97 9.51
N GLU A 198 0.73 2.49 9.60
CA GLU A 198 1.47 2.37 10.86
C GLU A 198 1.64 3.74 11.55
N ILE A 199 2.09 4.75 10.79
CA ILE A 199 2.28 6.11 11.32
C ILE A 199 0.95 6.68 11.84
N VAL A 200 -0.11 6.57 11.07
CA VAL A 200 -1.45 7.07 11.46
C VAL A 200 -1.94 6.32 12.69
N ALA A 201 -1.87 4.99 12.71
CA ALA A 201 -2.35 4.18 13.83
C ALA A 201 -1.63 4.50 15.14
N ILE A 202 -0.29 4.61 15.12
CA ILE A 202 0.51 4.93 16.32
C ILE A 202 0.12 6.30 16.89
N ASN A 203 -0.14 7.28 16.04
CA ASN A 203 -0.40 8.66 16.47
C ASN A 203 -1.87 8.95 16.80
N THR A 204 -2.81 8.10 16.37
CA THR A 204 -4.26 8.27 16.64
C THR A 204 -4.81 7.37 17.73
N SER A 205 -4.01 6.39 18.22
CA SER A 205 -4.43 5.42 19.25
C SER A 205 -4.15 5.87 20.69
N GLY A 206 -3.97 7.19 20.96
CA GLY A 206 -3.66 7.77 22.25
C GLY A 206 -4.87 8.17 23.08
#